data_649ffc430094e10bfb4479671bfda6f4
#
_entry.id   649ffc430094e10bfb4479671bfda6f4
#
_cell.length_a   1.000
_cell.length_b   1.000
_cell.length_c   1.000
_cell.angle_alpha   90.00
_cell.angle_beta   90.00
_cell.angle_gamma   90.00
#
_symmetry.space_group_name_H-M   'P 1'
#
loop_
_entity.id
_entity.type
_entity.pdbx_description
1 polymer ?
#
loop_
_entity_poly.entity_id
_entity_poly.type
_entity_poly.pdbx_seq_one_letter_code
_entity_poly.pdbx_strand_id
1 'polypeptide(L)'
;MTANDYQNPILCADYSDPDIVRVGDDFFMVSSSFNHMPALPILHSTDLVSWKIINHVFNALPLAGFHEYQPGKGVWAPSIRWHDNKLWVFFSTPDEGIFMCHTDDPWGAWSEPHCLQVAKGWIDPCPFWDDNGEAWLVHAFAHSRSGIKHKLQLFSMSPDGKQLQGEGRIIYDGSCDQPTLEGPKVYKRGGWYYIFAPAGGVETGWETVLRAKSMQGPWEAKNVLFQGNTPVNGPHQGGWVELDDGECWFVHFQDAHLYGRIVHLQPMCWGDDGWPRIGEPLGENGEGQPVMRGPRPVSLPASPREKPQTSDDFANGKPGLQWQWQANPNPEWLLPGKQQLNLHCCGLPSLQEKNNVYWVPNLLLQKFPAWQFSAQTSLTLNAEKSGDAGGVIVYGERYASLLLENSHGRYRILWVTGWMSDAGIVSENRQAIAAIDDASCEMKIEVSLGGICRFAWRQNDSDWCPIAQPFAAGKGKWVGAKIGLLALSLESTKSDGFCAFDHFALEITG
;
A
#
# COMPACT_ATOMS: atom_id res chain seq x y z
N MET A 1 -22.94 -5.47 17.00
CA MET A 1 -22.27 -4.13 17.03
C MET A 1 -23.35 -3.09 17.13
N THR A 2 -23.23 -2.14 18.03
CA THR A 2 -24.09 -0.95 17.98
C THR A 2 -23.68 -0.14 16.74
N ALA A 3 -24.63 0.60 16.14
CA ALA A 3 -24.34 1.43 14.95
C ALA A 3 -23.27 2.50 15.22
N ASN A 4 -23.00 2.78 16.49
CA ASN A 4 -22.13 3.84 16.97
C ASN A 4 -20.71 3.37 17.32
N ASP A 5 -20.34 2.11 17.08
CA ASP A 5 -19.00 1.60 17.38
C ASP A 5 -18.20 1.38 16.09
N TYR A 6 -16.86 1.54 16.18
CA TYR A 6 -15.92 1.08 15.19
C TYR A 6 -15.13 -0.12 15.72
N GLN A 7 -14.48 -0.84 14.84
CA GLN A 7 -13.61 -1.96 15.15
C GLN A 7 -12.31 -1.84 14.36
N ASN A 8 -11.19 -2.03 15.02
CA ASN A 8 -9.89 -2.13 14.41
C ASN A 8 -9.57 -3.56 13.92
N PRO A 9 -8.84 -3.70 12.81
CA PRO A 9 -8.39 -2.63 11.93
C PRO A 9 -9.56 -1.97 11.17
N ILE A 10 -9.47 -0.65 10.94
CA ILE A 10 -10.46 0.07 10.09
C ILE A 10 -10.28 -0.27 8.61
N LEU A 11 -9.05 -0.58 8.20
CA LEU A 11 -8.71 -1.11 6.88
C LEU A 11 -7.89 -2.39 7.05
N CYS A 12 -8.48 -3.53 6.68
CA CYS A 12 -7.84 -4.85 6.76
C CYS A 12 -7.07 -5.18 5.47
N ALA A 13 -6.46 -4.18 4.84
CA ALA A 13 -5.67 -4.31 3.62
C ALA A 13 -4.37 -3.54 3.77
N ASP A 14 -3.38 -3.86 2.94
CA ASP A 14 -2.03 -3.32 2.95
C ASP A 14 -1.98 -1.85 2.51
N TYR A 15 -2.31 -0.93 3.42
CA TYR A 15 -2.12 0.50 3.26
C TYR A 15 -0.96 0.97 4.13
N SER A 16 0.26 0.59 3.71
CA SER A 16 1.51 0.88 4.42
C SER A 16 1.74 2.36 4.66
N ASP A 17 2.32 2.67 5.82
CA ASP A 17 2.84 3.99 6.14
C ASP A 17 1.79 5.10 5.96
N PRO A 18 0.58 4.94 6.55
CA PRO A 18 -0.50 5.88 6.33
C PRO A 18 -0.18 7.23 6.93
N ASP A 19 -0.49 8.31 6.21
CA ASP A 19 -0.57 9.65 6.76
C ASP A 19 -1.92 10.27 6.41
N ILE A 20 -2.44 11.11 7.28
CA ILE A 20 -3.81 11.63 7.22
C ILE A 20 -3.83 13.15 7.37
N VAL A 21 -4.76 13.80 6.67
CA VAL A 21 -5.04 15.22 6.84
C VAL A 21 -6.54 15.47 6.81
N ARG A 22 -7.01 16.45 7.59
CA ARG A 22 -8.37 16.96 7.56
C ARG A 22 -8.43 18.22 6.72
N VAL A 23 -9.46 18.34 5.87
CA VAL A 23 -9.77 19.54 5.09
C VAL A 23 -11.28 19.80 5.19
N GLY A 24 -11.66 20.72 6.06
CA GLY A 24 -13.09 20.93 6.36
C GLY A 24 -13.72 19.69 6.99
N ASP A 25 -14.75 19.13 6.35
CA ASP A 25 -15.45 17.92 6.80
C ASP A 25 -14.86 16.64 6.20
N ASP A 26 -13.85 16.74 5.35
CA ASP A 26 -13.24 15.64 4.63
C ASP A 26 -11.91 15.23 5.25
N PHE A 27 -11.65 13.92 5.25
CA PHE A 27 -10.38 13.33 5.63
C PHE A 27 -9.76 12.65 4.43
N PHE A 28 -8.47 12.91 4.22
CA PHE A 28 -7.69 12.28 3.16
C PHE A 28 -6.53 11.50 3.76
N MET A 29 -6.35 10.27 3.32
CA MET A 29 -5.25 9.40 3.71
C MET A 29 -4.45 9.02 2.47
N VAL A 30 -3.13 9.02 2.59
CA VAL A 30 -2.20 8.52 1.58
C VAL A 30 -1.40 7.36 2.14
N SER A 31 -0.97 6.42 1.31
CA SER A 31 -0.12 5.30 1.73
C SER A 31 0.96 4.97 0.70
N SER A 32 2.00 4.28 1.13
CA SER A 32 3.07 3.77 0.27
C SER A 32 2.53 2.86 -0.83
N SER A 33 3.16 2.89 -1.99
CA SER A 33 2.84 1.99 -3.10
C SER A 33 4.05 1.16 -3.58
N PHE A 34 5.25 1.49 -3.10
CA PHE A 34 6.49 0.85 -3.52
C PHE A 34 6.64 0.89 -5.05
N ASN A 35 6.84 -0.25 -5.69
CA ASN A 35 6.92 -0.37 -7.15
C ASN A 35 5.56 -0.43 -7.85
N HIS A 36 4.44 -0.53 -7.12
CA HIS A 36 3.12 -0.72 -7.72
C HIS A 36 2.54 0.58 -8.25
N MET A 37 1.97 0.52 -9.46
CA MET A 37 1.42 1.66 -10.19
C MET A 37 -0.05 1.43 -10.62
N PRO A 38 -0.90 2.46 -10.54
CA PRO A 38 -0.67 3.84 -10.12
C PRO A 38 -0.19 3.96 -8.68
N ALA A 39 0.59 5.01 -8.35
CA ALA A 39 1.25 5.17 -7.07
C ALA A 39 0.48 6.07 -6.10
N LEU A 40 0.71 5.85 -4.79
CA LEU A 40 0.19 6.66 -3.70
C LEU A 40 -1.34 6.74 -3.74
N PRO A 41 -2.06 5.67 -3.42
CA PRO A 41 -3.51 5.71 -3.35
C PRO A 41 -3.96 6.79 -2.36
N ILE A 42 -4.93 7.59 -2.79
CA ILE A 42 -5.62 8.58 -1.96
C ILE A 42 -6.95 7.99 -1.55
N LEU A 43 -7.12 7.86 -0.24
CA LEU A 43 -8.38 7.42 0.35
C LEU A 43 -9.10 8.62 0.96
N HIS A 44 -10.41 8.61 0.90
CA HIS A 44 -11.30 9.64 1.43
C HIS A 44 -12.27 9.04 2.46
N SER A 45 -12.54 9.81 3.50
CA SER A 45 -13.53 9.53 4.53
C SER A 45 -14.18 10.81 5.03
N THR A 46 -15.39 10.71 5.56
CA THR A 46 -16.08 11.76 6.33
C THR A 46 -16.32 11.37 7.79
N ASP A 47 -15.89 10.17 8.20
CA ASP A 47 -16.14 9.63 9.54
C ASP A 47 -14.90 8.96 10.19
N LEU A 48 -13.72 9.01 9.54
CA LEU A 48 -12.46 8.37 9.95
C LEU A 48 -12.48 6.83 9.98
N VAL A 49 -13.62 6.21 9.82
CA VAL A 49 -13.81 4.75 9.96
C VAL A 49 -14.08 4.08 8.61
N SER A 50 -14.84 4.77 7.76
CA SER A 50 -15.26 4.28 6.44
C SER A 50 -14.44 4.99 5.36
N TRP A 51 -13.71 4.23 4.57
CA TRP A 51 -12.74 4.77 3.60
C TRP A 51 -12.99 4.23 2.21
N LYS A 52 -12.83 5.05 1.20
CA LYS A 52 -12.83 4.65 -0.22
C LYS A 52 -11.61 5.21 -0.94
N ILE A 53 -11.10 4.48 -1.92
CA ILE A 53 -10.08 5.01 -2.83
C ILE A 53 -10.77 5.97 -3.78
N ILE A 54 -10.25 7.20 -3.87
CA ILE A 54 -10.79 8.23 -4.78
C ILE A 54 -9.85 8.53 -5.94
N ASN A 55 -8.54 8.29 -5.76
CA ASN A 55 -7.53 8.61 -6.77
C ASN A 55 -6.19 7.94 -6.44
N HIS A 56 -5.23 8.17 -7.31
CA HIS A 56 -3.79 7.97 -7.09
C HIS A 56 -3.04 9.24 -7.48
N VAL A 57 -1.92 9.51 -6.83
CA VAL A 57 -1.18 10.76 -7.05
C VAL A 57 -0.56 10.81 -8.45
N PHE A 58 -0.07 9.68 -8.98
CA PHE A 58 0.43 9.61 -10.36
C PHE A 58 0.37 8.18 -10.91
N ASN A 59 0.36 8.07 -12.26
CA ASN A 59 0.18 6.82 -12.95
C ASN A 59 1.48 6.05 -13.22
N ALA A 60 2.61 6.75 -13.29
CA ALA A 60 3.91 6.16 -13.57
C ALA A 60 5.00 6.97 -12.87
N LEU A 61 6.01 6.29 -12.34
CA LEU A 61 7.18 6.92 -11.73
C LEU A 61 8.17 7.33 -12.84
N PRO A 62 8.48 8.63 -13.01
CA PRO A 62 9.31 9.11 -14.11
C PRO A 62 10.82 8.90 -13.84
N LEU A 63 11.18 7.68 -13.45
CA LEU A 63 12.54 7.26 -13.12
C LEU A 63 12.94 6.02 -13.92
N ALA A 64 14.24 5.90 -14.18
CA ALA A 64 14.79 4.79 -14.95
C ALA A 64 14.61 3.44 -14.24
N GLY A 65 14.31 2.39 -15.02
CA GLY A 65 14.20 1.01 -14.53
C GLY A 65 12.83 0.62 -13.98
N PHE A 66 11.90 1.55 -13.75
CA PHE A 66 10.57 1.24 -13.19
C PHE A 66 9.55 0.74 -14.23
N HIS A 67 9.97 0.52 -15.47
CA HIS A 67 9.22 -0.29 -16.46
C HIS A 67 9.40 -1.80 -16.23
N GLU A 68 10.40 -2.19 -15.40
CA GLU A 68 10.60 -3.55 -14.92
C GLU A 68 10.13 -3.66 -13.45
N TYR A 69 9.83 -4.88 -13.01
CA TYR A 69 9.53 -5.14 -11.60
C TYR A 69 10.76 -4.88 -10.72
N GLN A 70 10.60 -4.01 -9.74
CA GLN A 70 11.65 -3.58 -8.80
C GLN A 70 11.20 -3.85 -7.35
N PRO A 71 11.24 -5.10 -6.86
CA PRO A 71 10.67 -5.46 -5.55
C PRO A 71 11.27 -4.65 -4.41
N GLY A 72 10.39 -4.02 -3.63
CA GLY A 72 10.73 -3.21 -2.46
C GLY A 72 11.40 -1.87 -2.75
N LYS A 73 11.46 -1.45 -4.02
CA LYS A 73 11.87 -0.10 -4.43
C LYS A 73 10.64 0.77 -4.74
N GLY A 74 10.87 1.95 -5.31
CA GLY A 74 9.82 2.88 -5.71
C GLY A 74 9.38 3.78 -4.58
N VAL A 75 8.09 3.96 -4.39
CA VAL A 75 7.49 5.03 -3.59
C VAL A 75 7.25 4.61 -2.15
N TRP A 76 8.08 5.14 -1.25
CA TRP A 76 8.05 4.84 0.19
C TRP A 76 7.34 5.95 0.97
N ALA A 77 7.02 5.68 2.20
CA ALA A 77 6.34 6.44 3.22
C ALA A 77 6.05 7.93 2.89
N PRO A 78 4.85 8.25 2.45
CA PRO A 78 4.46 9.62 2.11
C PRO A 78 4.07 10.41 3.37
N SER A 79 4.03 11.75 3.20
CA SER A 79 3.29 12.65 4.08
C SER A 79 2.31 13.47 3.26
N ILE A 80 1.09 13.66 3.79
CA ILE A 80 0.06 14.50 3.19
C ILE A 80 -0.22 15.72 4.06
N ARG A 81 -0.27 16.90 3.45
CA ARG A 81 -0.53 18.18 4.16
C ARG A 81 -1.47 19.06 3.36
N TRP A 82 -2.25 19.85 4.07
CA TRP A 82 -3.07 20.92 3.49
C TRP A 82 -2.36 22.26 3.71
N HIS A 83 -2.00 22.95 2.64
CA HIS A 83 -1.37 24.25 2.68
C HIS A 83 -1.71 25.04 1.43
N ASP A 84 -1.99 26.35 1.59
CA ASP A 84 -2.32 27.30 0.52
C ASP A 84 -3.40 26.76 -0.44
N ASN A 85 -4.51 26.28 0.14
CA ASN A 85 -5.67 25.68 -0.57
C ASN A 85 -5.30 24.49 -1.50
N LYS A 86 -4.27 23.74 -1.14
CA LYS A 86 -3.83 22.54 -1.87
C LYS A 86 -3.52 21.40 -0.93
N LEU A 87 -3.75 20.19 -1.41
CA LEU A 87 -3.13 19.00 -0.85
C LEU A 87 -1.73 18.82 -1.43
N TRP A 88 -0.79 18.59 -0.54
CA TRP A 88 0.61 18.32 -0.85
C TRP A 88 0.96 16.91 -0.39
N VAL A 89 1.58 16.12 -1.26
CA VAL A 89 2.13 14.82 -0.90
C VAL A 89 3.62 14.83 -1.14
N PHE A 90 4.40 14.59 -0.08
CA PHE A 90 5.84 14.42 -0.13
C PHE A 90 6.15 12.95 0.07
N PHE A 91 7.05 12.40 -0.72
CA PHE A 91 7.41 10.99 -0.67
C PHE A 91 8.88 10.79 -1.01
N SER A 92 9.41 9.63 -0.72
CA SER A 92 10.75 9.25 -1.12
C SER A 92 10.76 8.05 -2.06
N THR A 93 11.74 8.05 -2.94
CA THR A 93 12.26 6.85 -3.56
C THR A 93 13.66 6.64 -2.97
N PRO A 94 13.88 5.55 -2.18
CA PRO A 94 15.05 5.49 -1.30
C PRO A 94 16.39 5.42 -2.02
N ASP A 95 16.38 5.09 -3.31
CA ASP A 95 17.58 5.04 -4.13
C ASP A 95 17.85 6.36 -4.90
N GLU A 96 16.80 7.18 -5.12
CA GLU A 96 16.88 8.40 -5.95
C GLU A 96 16.74 9.71 -5.15
N GLY A 97 15.80 9.79 -4.22
CA GLY A 97 15.65 11.00 -3.41
C GLY A 97 14.26 11.31 -2.89
N ILE A 98 14.02 12.60 -2.61
CA ILE A 98 12.75 13.13 -2.11
C ILE A 98 12.02 13.86 -3.22
N PHE A 99 10.72 13.58 -3.32
CA PHE A 99 9.82 14.12 -4.32
C PHE A 99 8.57 14.72 -3.68
N MET A 100 7.87 15.56 -4.43
CA MET A 100 6.56 16.04 -4.05
C MET A 100 5.61 16.17 -5.24
N CYS A 101 4.31 16.06 -4.95
CA CYS A 101 3.20 16.40 -5.82
C CYS A 101 2.19 17.26 -5.06
N HIS A 102 1.34 17.99 -5.78
CA HIS A 102 0.25 18.76 -5.17
C HIS A 102 -0.97 18.80 -6.08
N THR A 103 -2.13 19.10 -5.49
CA THR A 103 -3.39 19.34 -6.21
C THR A 103 -4.29 20.28 -5.41
N ASP A 104 -5.15 21.01 -6.09
CA ASP A 104 -6.29 21.73 -5.53
C ASP A 104 -7.60 20.95 -5.61
N ASP A 105 -7.60 19.82 -6.34
CA ASP A 105 -8.72 18.88 -6.44
C ASP A 105 -8.23 17.43 -6.23
N PRO A 106 -8.45 16.81 -5.06
CA PRO A 106 -7.98 15.46 -4.79
C PRO A 106 -8.65 14.36 -5.65
N TRP A 107 -9.81 14.63 -6.25
CA TRP A 107 -10.48 13.75 -7.21
C TRP A 107 -9.97 13.93 -8.64
N GLY A 108 -9.32 15.06 -8.92
CA GLY A 108 -8.80 15.45 -10.21
C GLY A 108 -7.33 15.08 -10.43
N ALA A 109 -6.68 15.83 -11.31
CA ALA A 109 -5.28 15.63 -11.64
C ALA A 109 -4.35 16.20 -10.55
N TRP A 110 -3.26 15.46 -10.28
CA TRP A 110 -2.15 15.93 -9.47
C TRP A 110 -1.03 16.48 -10.36
N SER A 111 -0.18 17.31 -9.79
CA SER A 111 1.05 17.73 -10.47
C SER A 111 1.98 16.53 -10.73
N GLU A 112 2.81 16.64 -11.76
CA GLU A 112 3.90 15.68 -11.97
C GLU A 112 4.84 15.65 -10.76
N PRO A 113 5.48 14.49 -10.46
CA PRO A 113 6.46 14.38 -9.39
C PRO A 113 7.63 15.36 -9.58
N HIS A 114 7.80 16.27 -8.64
CA HIS A 114 8.93 17.20 -8.59
C HIS A 114 9.98 16.69 -7.62
N CYS A 115 11.23 16.51 -8.10
CA CYS A 115 12.36 16.10 -7.26
C CYS A 115 12.88 17.33 -6.47
N LEU A 116 12.71 17.30 -5.15
CA LEU A 116 13.27 18.34 -4.26
C LEU A 116 14.76 18.14 -4.06
N GLN A 117 15.19 16.90 -3.90
CA GLN A 117 16.57 16.57 -3.60
C GLN A 117 16.92 15.16 -4.07
N VAL A 118 17.94 15.07 -4.89
CA VAL A 118 18.57 13.80 -5.21
C VAL A 118 19.42 13.38 -4.02
N ALA A 119 19.07 12.28 -3.37
CA ALA A 119 19.74 11.79 -2.18
C ALA A 119 19.46 10.30 -1.93
N LYS A 120 20.48 9.49 -1.90
CA LYS A 120 20.36 8.07 -1.63
C LYS A 120 20.13 7.81 -0.14
N GLY A 121 19.08 7.09 0.20
CA GLY A 121 18.78 6.68 1.56
C GLY A 121 18.06 7.73 2.41
N TRP A 122 17.58 8.82 1.83
CA TRP A 122 16.66 9.72 2.51
C TRP A 122 15.24 9.19 2.35
N ILE A 123 14.53 9.08 3.47
CA ILE A 123 13.18 8.49 3.52
C ILE A 123 12.24 9.31 4.39
N ASP A 124 10.95 9.05 4.25
CA ASP A 124 9.87 9.53 5.12
C ASP A 124 9.81 11.07 5.24
N PRO A 125 9.84 11.82 4.14
CA PRO A 125 9.84 13.27 4.20
C PRO A 125 8.51 13.82 4.71
N CYS A 126 8.57 14.75 5.67
CA CYS A 126 7.41 15.48 6.16
C CYS A 126 7.64 16.98 6.02
N PRO A 127 6.88 17.68 5.16
CA PRO A 127 6.91 19.13 5.09
C PRO A 127 6.12 19.73 6.24
N PHE A 128 6.51 20.93 6.64
CA PHE A 128 5.81 21.74 7.62
C PHE A 128 5.92 23.22 7.26
N TRP A 129 4.78 23.89 7.13
CA TRP A 129 4.68 25.34 6.95
C TRP A 129 4.26 25.95 8.27
N ASP A 130 5.08 26.85 8.81
CA ASP A 130 4.85 27.52 10.08
C ASP A 130 4.02 28.79 9.92
N ASP A 131 3.33 29.20 10.99
CA ASP A 131 2.52 30.41 11.04
C ASP A 131 3.32 31.71 10.82
N ASN A 132 4.64 31.69 11.04
CA ASN A 132 5.54 32.81 10.80
C ASN A 132 6.01 32.92 9.35
N GLY A 133 5.54 32.05 8.45
CA GLY A 133 5.90 32.01 7.03
C GLY A 133 7.17 31.23 6.70
N GLU A 134 7.83 30.63 7.71
CA GLU A 134 8.92 29.69 7.48
C GLU A 134 8.36 28.32 7.03
N ALA A 135 9.13 27.62 6.20
CA ALA A 135 8.80 26.27 5.78
C ALA A 135 9.99 25.32 6.06
N TRP A 136 9.67 24.11 6.44
CA TRP A 136 10.62 23.12 6.89
C TRP A 136 10.34 21.75 6.27
N LEU A 137 11.38 20.92 6.15
CA LEU A 137 11.28 19.50 5.84
C LEU A 137 12.03 18.71 6.89
N VAL A 138 11.38 17.73 7.49
CA VAL A 138 12.02 16.70 8.33
C VAL A 138 12.01 15.38 7.60
N HIS A 139 13.10 14.63 7.65
CA HIS A 139 13.16 13.30 7.07
C HIS A 139 14.01 12.34 7.92
N ALA A 140 13.90 11.05 7.65
CA ALA A 140 14.67 9.97 8.25
C ALA A 140 15.67 9.36 7.24
N PHE A 141 16.37 8.30 7.64
CA PHE A 141 17.39 7.63 6.84
C PHE A 141 17.16 6.13 6.76
N ALA A 142 17.23 5.56 5.56
CA ALA A 142 17.30 4.13 5.33
C ALA A 142 18.74 3.63 5.48
N HIS A 143 19.05 2.94 6.57
CA HIS A 143 20.39 2.42 6.85
C HIS A 143 20.97 1.59 5.70
N SER A 144 20.15 0.76 5.07
CA SER A 144 20.56 -0.10 3.96
C SER A 144 21.03 0.66 2.70
N ARG A 145 20.81 1.98 2.61
CA ARG A 145 21.20 2.84 1.49
C ARG A 145 22.22 3.90 1.89
N SER A 146 22.04 4.53 3.05
CA SER A 146 22.86 5.66 3.51
C SER A 146 23.94 5.26 4.53
N GLY A 147 23.79 4.10 5.19
CA GLY A 147 24.61 3.74 6.35
C GLY A 147 24.22 4.50 7.63
N ILE A 148 23.29 5.46 7.55
CA ILE A 148 22.78 6.24 8.69
C ILE A 148 21.51 5.59 9.22
N LYS A 149 21.31 5.63 10.53
CA LYS A 149 20.16 5.03 11.22
C LYS A 149 19.78 5.86 12.45
N HIS A 150 18.52 5.79 12.89
CA HIS A 150 18.00 6.38 14.12
C HIS A 150 18.04 7.92 14.19
N LYS A 151 18.14 8.61 13.06
CA LYS A 151 18.33 10.07 13.06
C LYS A 151 17.24 10.77 12.26
N LEU A 152 16.84 11.94 12.74
CA LEU A 152 16.00 12.86 12.00
C LEU A 152 16.83 14.08 11.57
N GLN A 153 16.67 14.48 10.31
CA GLN A 153 17.31 15.64 9.74
C GLN A 153 16.28 16.69 9.35
N LEU A 154 16.58 17.94 9.65
CA LEU A 154 15.76 19.11 9.34
C LEU A 154 16.45 19.95 8.26
N PHE A 155 15.66 20.39 7.27
CA PHE A 155 16.02 21.43 6.31
C PHE A 155 15.06 22.59 6.40
N SER A 156 15.55 23.80 6.13
CA SER A 156 14.68 24.87 5.65
C SER A 156 14.20 24.53 4.25
N MET A 157 12.97 24.90 3.93
CA MET A 157 12.34 24.69 2.65
C MET A 157 11.81 26.03 2.11
N SER A 158 11.80 26.21 0.79
CA SER A 158 11.12 27.36 0.21
C SER A 158 9.62 27.32 0.53
N PRO A 159 8.97 28.47 0.77
CA PRO A 159 7.54 28.51 1.11
C PRO A 159 6.63 27.85 0.05
N ASP A 160 7.06 27.84 -1.21
CA ASP A 160 6.36 27.16 -2.31
C ASP A 160 6.60 25.64 -2.36
N GLY A 161 7.30 25.07 -1.37
CA GLY A 161 7.52 23.63 -1.21
C GLY A 161 8.43 22.97 -2.25
N LYS A 162 9.14 23.76 -3.09
CA LYS A 162 9.85 23.22 -4.27
C LYS A 162 11.35 23.08 -4.12
N GLN A 163 11.93 23.65 -3.07
CA GLN A 163 13.38 23.63 -2.89
C GLN A 163 13.77 23.48 -1.41
N LEU A 164 14.74 22.64 -1.12
CA LEU A 164 15.42 22.65 0.15
C LEU A 164 16.47 23.75 0.17
N GLN A 165 16.66 24.38 1.34
CA GLN A 165 17.55 25.52 1.51
C GLN A 165 18.61 25.26 2.57
N GLY A 166 19.83 25.68 2.29
CA GLY A 166 20.95 25.53 3.22
C GLY A 166 21.42 24.08 3.40
N GLU A 167 22.12 23.85 4.51
CA GLU A 167 22.58 22.53 4.91
C GLU A 167 21.61 21.91 5.92
N GLY A 168 21.33 20.61 5.76
CA GLY A 168 20.47 19.88 6.69
C GLY A 168 21.15 19.68 8.05
N ARG A 169 20.39 19.83 9.12
CA ARG A 169 20.83 19.63 10.49
C ARG A 169 20.19 18.40 11.11
N ILE A 170 20.98 17.52 11.74
CA ILE A 170 20.43 16.47 12.62
C ILE A 170 19.82 17.14 13.82
N ILE A 171 18.51 16.96 14.00
CA ILE A 171 17.75 17.55 15.11
C ILE A 171 17.50 16.54 16.23
N TYR A 172 17.56 15.25 15.93
CA TYR A 172 17.46 14.17 16.92
C TYR A 172 18.30 12.97 16.52
N ASP A 173 19.00 12.41 17.49
CA ASP A 173 19.77 11.17 17.36
C ASP A 173 19.26 10.16 18.38
N GLY A 174 18.41 9.25 17.93
CA GLY A 174 17.78 8.20 18.73
C GLY A 174 18.66 6.97 18.98
N SER A 175 19.95 7.03 18.73
CA SER A 175 20.85 5.87 18.87
C SER A 175 20.84 5.26 20.28
N CYS A 176 20.56 6.07 21.30
CA CYS A 176 20.56 5.63 22.70
C CYS A 176 19.19 5.21 23.22
N ASP A 177 18.10 5.82 22.72
CA ASP A 177 16.77 5.73 23.33
C ASP A 177 15.65 5.37 22.33
N GLN A 178 15.82 5.69 21.03
CA GLN A 178 14.84 5.47 19.98
C GLN A 178 15.45 4.72 18.77
N PRO A 179 15.83 3.45 18.94
CA PRO A 179 16.42 2.67 17.87
C PRO A 179 15.44 2.56 16.68
N THR A 180 15.95 2.67 15.45
CA THR A 180 15.14 2.66 14.23
C THR A 180 14.08 3.78 14.19
N LEU A 181 14.41 4.97 14.73
CA LEU A 181 13.55 6.14 14.64
C LEU A 181 13.42 6.55 13.16
N GLU A 182 12.18 6.65 12.68
CA GLU A 182 11.83 6.93 11.28
C GLU A 182 10.44 7.58 11.19
N GLY A 183 9.86 7.75 10.00
CA GLY A 183 8.47 8.15 9.80
C GLY A 183 8.03 9.48 10.42
N PRO A 184 8.84 10.55 10.47
CA PRO A 184 8.47 11.76 11.20
C PRO A 184 7.24 12.44 10.60
N LYS A 185 6.29 12.87 11.47
CA LYS A 185 5.14 13.70 11.13
C LYS A 185 5.13 14.93 12.04
N VAL A 186 5.27 16.11 11.42
CA VAL A 186 5.45 17.37 12.13
C VAL A 186 4.12 18.08 12.31
N TYR A 187 3.90 18.60 13.53
CA TYR A 187 2.72 19.38 13.90
C TYR A 187 3.10 20.52 14.85
N LYS A 188 2.20 21.52 14.99
CA LYS A 188 2.32 22.60 15.96
C LYS A 188 1.03 22.73 16.77
N ARG A 189 1.15 22.80 18.10
CA ARG A 189 0.01 22.97 19.00
C ARG A 189 0.43 23.70 20.26
N GLY A 190 -0.35 24.71 20.69
CA GLY A 190 -0.11 25.41 21.94
C GLY A 190 1.28 26.05 22.10
N GLY A 191 1.89 26.48 20.98
CA GLY A 191 3.23 27.06 20.95
C GLY A 191 4.38 26.06 21.15
N TRP A 192 4.09 24.76 20.96
CA TRP A 192 5.06 23.68 20.85
C TRP A 192 5.04 23.08 19.45
N TYR A 193 6.20 22.64 18.99
CA TYR A 193 6.35 21.75 17.83
C TYR A 193 6.39 20.32 18.34
N TYR A 194 5.74 19.43 17.58
CA TYR A 194 5.68 17.99 17.84
C TYR A 194 6.12 17.22 16.60
N ILE A 195 6.90 16.17 16.80
CA ILE A 195 7.20 15.20 15.77
C ILE A 195 6.74 13.83 16.27
N PHE A 196 5.72 13.27 15.65
CA PHE A 196 5.31 11.89 15.84
C PHE A 196 6.23 11.03 14.99
N ALA A 197 6.89 10.05 15.56
CA ALA A 197 7.87 9.25 14.86
C ALA A 197 7.99 7.87 15.53
N PRO A 198 7.73 6.77 14.80
CA PRO A 198 7.88 5.43 15.35
C PRO A 198 9.35 5.07 15.56
N ALA A 199 9.59 4.18 16.53
CA ALA A 199 10.89 3.59 16.81
C ALA A 199 10.76 2.09 17.09
N GLY A 200 11.87 1.35 17.22
CA GLY A 200 11.89 -0.08 17.54
C GLY A 200 11.61 -1.01 16.36
N GLY A 201 11.28 -0.47 15.19
CA GLY A 201 10.99 -1.21 13.95
C GLY A 201 9.54 -1.71 13.84
N VAL A 202 9.14 -2.10 12.63
CA VAL A 202 7.73 -2.37 12.25
C VAL A 202 7.08 -3.55 12.96
N GLU A 203 7.86 -4.53 13.43
CA GLU A 203 7.32 -5.76 14.05
C GLU A 203 7.17 -5.63 15.56
N THR A 204 8.01 -4.82 16.21
CA THR A 204 8.13 -4.79 17.69
C THR A 204 8.23 -3.40 18.27
N GLY A 205 8.07 -2.36 17.43
CA GLY A 205 8.29 -0.98 17.82
C GLY A 205 7.12 -0.34 18.58
N TRP A 206 7.22 0.95 18.67
CA TRP A 206 6.28 1.82 19.37
C TRP A 206 6.22 3.19 18.70
N GLU A 207 5.22 3.98 19.05
CA GLU A 207 5.14 5.38 18.64
C GLU A 207 5.81 6.28 19.68
N THR A 208 6.73 7.12 19.22
CA THR A 208 7.41 8.14 19.99
C THR A 208 6.92 9.52 19.55
N VAL A 209 6.80 10.44 20.48
CA VAL A 209 6.59 11.85 20.17
C VAL A 209 7.77 12.66 20.69
N LEU A 210 8.33 13.48 19.83
CA LEU A 210 9.31 14.51 20.18
C LEU A 210 8.60 15.84 20.30
N ARG A 211 9.00 16.69 21.28
CA ARG A 211 8.49 18.06 21.34
C ARG A 211 9.60 19.07 21.61
N ALA A 212 9.42 20.28 21.09
CA ALA A 212 10.35 21.40 21.30
C ALA A 212 9.62 22.75 21.21
N LYS A 213 10.27 23.82 21.70
CA LYS A 213 9.82 25.22 21.51
C LYS A 213 10.29 25.83 20.19
N SER A 214 11.18 25.16 19.48
CA SER A 214 11.73 25.57 18.19
C SER A 214 11.92 24.34 17.32
N MET A 215 11.74 24.48 16.00
CA MET A 215 12.04 23.43 15.02
C MET A 215 13.51 22.95 15.10
N GLN A 216 14.39 23.77 15.60
CA GLN A 216 15.79 23.41 15.79
C GLN A 216 16.08 22.68 17.12
N GLY A 217 15.07 22.49 17.97
CA GLY A 217 15.19 21.88 19.29
C GLY A 217 15.63 22.87 20.40
N PRO A 218 16.12 22.39 21.53
CA PRO A 218 16.30 20.95 21.84
C PRO A 218 14.97 20.21 21.93
N TRP A 219 14.98 18.94 21.51
CA TRP A 219 13.82 18.06 21.51
C TRP A 219 13.80 17.15 22.72
N GLU A 220 12.64 17.05 23.38
CA GLU A 220 12.34 16.06 24.40
C GLU A 220 11.61 14.89 23.76
N ALA A 221 11.87 13.66 24.17
CA ALA A 221 11.22 12.45 23.63
C ALA A 221 10.35 11.76 24.68
N LYS A 222 9.20 11.23 24.26
CA LYS A 222 8.33 10.37 25.06
C LYS A 222 7.68 9.31 24.21
N ASN A 223 7.74 8.05 24.64
CA ASN A 223 7.01 6.97 24.03
C ASN A 223 5.54 7.05 24.45
N VAL A 224 4.62 6.97 23.49
CA VAL A 224 3.20 7.28 23.71
C VAL A 224 2.25 6.14 23.37
N LEU A 225 2.66 5.18 22.52
CA LEU A 225 1.83 4.05 22.13
C LEU A 225 2.70 2.80 21.96
N PHE A 226 2.37 1.75 22.69
CA PHE A 226 3.00 0.42 22.61
C PHE A 226 1.98 -0.64 22.23
N GLN A 227 2.44 -1.84 21.89
CA GLN A 227 1.56 -3.00 21.71
C GLN A 227 0.72 -3.26 22.98
N GLY A 228 1.33 -3.17 24.15
CA GLY A 228 0.68 -3.50 25.42
C GLY A 228 0.18 -4.95 25.45
N ASN A 229 -1.05 -5.12 25.91
CA ASN A 229 -1.72 -6.43 26.03
C ASN A 229 -2.61 -6.76 24.81
N THR A 230 -2.37 -6.10 23.66
CA THR A 230 -3.20 -6.24 22.46
C THR A 230 -2.51 -7.13 21.39
N PRO A 231 -3.25 -7.64 20.40
CA PRO A 231 -2.65 -8.34 19.26
C PRO A 231 -1.99 -7.41 18.24
N VAL A 232 -2.02 -6.08 18.44
CA VAL A 232 -1.47 -5.09 17.50
C VAL A 232 0.00 -4.89 17.79
N ASN A 233 0.85 -5.68 17.15
CA ASN A 233 2.30 -5.58 17.27
C ASN A 233 2.82 -4.28 16.61
N GLY A 234 3.84 -3.69 17.20
CA GLY A 234 4.59 -2.59 16.65
C GLY A 234 3.76 -1.45 16.06
N PRO A 235 2.89 -0.76 16.85
CA PRO A 235 2.19 0.42 16.35
C PRO A 235 3.20 1.36 15.69
N HIS A 236 3.00 1.66 14.40
CA HIS A 236 4.06 2.25 13.60
C HIS A 236 3.51 3.21 12.56
N GLN A 237 4.19 4.30 12.36
CA GLN A 237 3.84 5.40 11.46
C GLN A 237 2.35 5.76 11.45
N GLY A 238 2.04 7.01 11.30
CA GLY A 238 0.66 7.43 11.27
C GLY A 238 0.53 8.95 11.30
N GLY A 239 -0.71 9.39 11.43
CA GLY A 239 -1.03 10.80 11.46
C GLY A 239 -2.10 11.12 12.50
N TRP A 240 -1.99 12.31 13.06
CA TRP A 240 -2.95 12.87 14.01
C TRP A 240 -3.87 13.87 13.31
N VAL A 241 -5.15 13.83 13.65
CA VAL A 241 -6.14 14.84 13.29
C VAL A 241 -6.90 15.33 14.51
N GLU A 242 -7.27 16.62 14.52
CA GLU A 242 -8.10 17.27 15.52
C GLU A 242 -9.40 17.74 14.87
N LEU A 243 -10.54 17.45 15.52
CA LEU A 243 -11.87 17.86 15.08
C LEU A 243 -12.21 19.24 15.65
N ASP A 244 -13.30 19.86 15.16
CA ASP A 244 -13.67 21.24 15.56
C ASP A 244 -14.05 21.38 17.04
N ASP A 245 -14.48 20.30 17.68
CA ASP A 245 -14.80 20.24 19.11
C ASP A 245 -13.57 19.92 19.99
N GLY A 246 -12.41 19.73 19.38
CA GLY A 246 -11.15 19.37 20.05
C GLY A 246 -10.95 17.86 20.25
N GLU A 247 -11.88 17.02 19.78
CA GLU A 247 -11.69 15.57 19.74
C GLU A 247 -10.52 15.22 18.82
N CYS A 248 -9.60 14.36 19.25
CA CYS A 248 -8.39 14.00 18.51
C CYS A 248 -8.38 12.52 18.19
N TRP A 249 -7.85 12.19 17.01
CA TRP A 249 -7.72 10.83 16.53
C TRP A 249 -6.34 10.59 15.90
N PHE A 250 -5.82 9.38 16.08
CA PHE A 250 -4.53 8.95 15.54
C PHE A 250 -4.69 7.69 14.70
N VAL A 251 -4.20 7.73 13.46
CA VAL A 251 -4.11 6.55 12.59
C VAL A 251 -2.71 6.00 12.66
N HIS A 252 -2.57 4.68 12.65
CA HIS A 252 -1.28 4.00 12.53
C HIS A 252 -1.45 2.65 11.83
N PHE A 253 -0.37 2.02 11.43
CA PHE A 253 -0.44 0.65 10.92
C PHE A 253 0.07 -0.40 11.92
N GLN A 254 -0.27 -1.65 11.62
CA GLN A 254 0.30 -2.87 12.18
C GLN A 254 0.86 -3.71 11.03
N ASP A 255 2.06 -4.28 11.16
CA ASP A 255 2.56 -5.30 10.23
C ASP A 255 1.87 -6.64 10.52
N ALA A 256 0.87 -6.97 9.72
CA ALA A 256 0.08 -8.20 9.80
C ALA A 256 0.62 -9.31 8.89
N HIS A 257 1.94 -9.37 8.70
CA HIS A 257 2.63 -10.40 7.93
C HIS A 257 2.19 -10.46 6.46
N LEU A 258 1.59 -11.61 6.06
CA LEU A 258 1.13 -11.84 4.68
C LEU A 258 -0.01 -10.90 4.26
N TYR A 259 -0.76 -10.35 5.20
CA TYR A 259 -1.83 -9.37 4.91
C TYR A 259 -1.28 -7.95 4.74
N GLY A 260 0.02 -7.74 4.97
CA GLY A 260 0.68 -6.46 4.86
C GLY A 260 0.43 -5.55 6.06
N ARG A 261 0.50 -4.25 5.83
CA ARG A 261 0.40 -3.22 6.88
C ARG A 261 -1.02 -2.68 6.92
N ILE A 262 -1.80 -3.23 7.83
CA ILE A 262 -3.22 -2.90 8.04
C ILE A 262 -3.38 -1.67 8.95
N VAL A 263 -4.44 -0.89 8.75
CA VAL A 263 -4.60 0.42 9.39
C VAL A 263 -5.55 0.37 10.57
N HIS A 264 -5.14 1.00 11.67
CA HIS A 264 -5.89 1.16 12.91
C HIS A 264 -6.20 2.62 13.19
N LEU A 265 -7.31 2.89 13.88
CA LEU A 265 -7.73 4.19 14.36
C LEU A 265 -7.74 4.17 15.89
N GLN A 266 -7.09 5.16 16.52
CA GLN A 266 -7.03 5.28 17.97
C GLN A 266 -7.63 6.60 18.45
N PRO A 267 -8.44 6.61 19.52
CA PRO A 267 -8.77 7.84 20.20
C PRO A 267 -7.49 8.45 20.78
N MET A 268 -7.41 9.76 20.77
CA MET A 268 -6.28 10.50 21.29
C MET A 268 -6.76 11.71 22.10
N CYS A 269 -6.07 12.05 23.15
CA CYS A 269 -6.27 13.31 23.89
C CYS A 269 -4.93 13.90 24.34
N TRP A 270 -4.94 15.16 24.71
CA TRP A 270 -3.76 15.84 25.25
C TRP A 270 -3.82 15.86 26.78
N GLY A 271 -2.76 15.39 27.43
CA GLY A 271 -2.62 15.47 28.87
C GLY A 271 -2.28 16.91 29.35
N ASP A 272 -2.50 17.19 30.64
CA ASP A 272 -2.15 18.49 31.26
C ASP A 272 -0.64 18.78 31.18
N ASP A 273 0.17 17.74 31.04
CA ASP A 273 1.63 17.80 30.82
C ASP A 273 2.01 18.18 29.38
N GLY A 274 1.02 18.37 28.51
CA GLY A 274 1.19 18.71 27.08
C GLY A 274 1.69 17.56 26.22
N TRP A 275 1.65 16.32 26.68
CA TRP A 275 1.93 15.13 25.87
C TRP A 275 0.65 14.45 25.42
N PRO A 276 0.64 13.86 24.21
CA PRO A 276 -0.52 13.10 23.75
C PRO A 276 -0.67 11.77 24.51
N ARG A 277 -1.91 11.35 24.65
CA ARG A 277 -2.35 10.05 25.17
C ARG A 277 -3.08 9.36 24.05
N ILE A 278 -2.56 8.22 23.55
CA ILE A 278 -3.11 7.52 22.39
C ILE A 278 -3.63 6.16 22.82
N GLY A 279 -4.87 5.84 22.43
CA GLY A 279 -5.49 4.56 22.76
C GLY A 279 -5.95 4.44 24.21
N GLU A 280 -5.89 3.24 24.77
CA GLU A 280 -6.18 2.95 26.18
C GLU A 280 -4.94 3.12 27.05
N PRO A 281 -5.06 3.64 28.30
CA PRO A 281 -3.92 3.79 29.19
C PRO A 281 -3.19 2.46 29.45
N LEU A 282 -1.87 2.49 29.32
CA LEU A 282 -0.96 1.39 29.65
C LEU A 282 -0.03 1.84 30.80
N GLY A 283 -0.49 1.71 32.06
CA GLY A 283 0.25 2.16 33.22
C GLY A 283 0.05 3.64 33.56
N GLU A 284 0.89 4.18 34.45
CA GLU A 284 0.70 5.51 35.09
C GLU A 284 1.45 6.64 34.37
N ASN A 285 2.38 6.31 33.46
CA ASN A 285 3.27 7.28 32.82
C ASN A 285 2.62 7.97 31.58
N GLY A 286 1.36 7.62 31.25
CA GLY A 286 0.62 8.15 30.12
C GLY A 286 0.99 7.53 28.79
N GLU A 287 1.59 6.37 28.79
CA GLU A 287 1.73 5.48 27.68
C GLU A 287 0.38 4.82 27.38
N GLY A 288 0.11 4.51 26.10
CA GLY A 288 -1.11 3.86 25.67
C GLY A 288 -0.88 2.54 24.95
N GLN A 289 -1.97 1.81 24.76
CA GLN A 289 -2.06 0.62 23.91
C GLN A 289 -3.24 0.74 22.95
N PRO A 290 -3.23 0.05 21.79
CA PRO A 290 -4.30 0.14 20.82
C PRO A 290 -5.67 -0.27 21.37
N VAL A 291 -6.69 0.50 21.03
CA VAL A 291 -8.12 0.14 21.19
C VAL A 291 -8.52 -0.79 20.05
N MET A 292 -9.07 -1.96 20.38
CA MET A 292 -9.56 -2.88 19.36
C MET A 292 -11.00 -2.59 18.92
N ARG A 293 -11.77 -1.95 19.80
CA ARG A 293 -13.16 -1.53 19.57
C ARG A 293 -13.50 -0.36 20.46
N GLY A 294 -14.18 0.63 19.92
CA GLY A 294 -14.60 1.80 20.69
C GLY A 294 -15.72 2.58 20.00
N PRO A 295 -16.19 3.65 20.67
CA PRO A 295 -17.16 4.55 20.05
C PRO A 295 -16.52 5.25 18.84
N ARG A 296 -17.32 5.48 17.79
CA ARG A 296 -16.93 6.32 16.67
C ARG A 296 -16.72 7.76 17.10
N PRO A 297 -16.00 8.59 16.33
CA PRO A 297 -15.94 10.03 16.54
C PRO A 297 -17.36 10.60 16.73
N VAL A 298 -17.60 11.24 17.87
CA VAL A 298 -18.98 11.65 18.27
C VAL A 298 -19.50 12.80 17.42
N SER A 299 -18.60 13.71 17.05
CA SER A 299 -18.95 14.91 16.26
C SER A 299 -19.10 14.68 14.77
N LEU A 300 -18.72 13.50 14.27
CA LEU A 300 -18.77 13.18 12.85
C LEU A 300 -20.09 12.45 12.50
N PRO A 301 -20.69 12.72 11.32
CA PRO A 301 -21.86 12.01 10.87
C PRO A 301 -21.52 10.53 10.67
N ALA A 302 -22.43 9.64 11.07
CA ALA A 302 -22.31 8.23 10.71
C ALA A 302 -22.53 8.09 9.20
N SER A 303 -21.44 7.90 8.45
CA SER A 303 -21.51 7.61 7.02
C SER A 303 -21.91 6.16 6.76
N PRO A 304 -22.49 5.84 5.60
CA PRO A 304 -22.58 4.46 5.13
C PRO A 304 -21.21 3.79 5.26
N ARG A 305 -21.19 2.52 5.63
CA ARG A 305 -19.90 1.76 5.77
C ARG A 305 -19.26 1.58 4.40
N GLU A 306 -18.64 2.62 3.88
CA GLU A 306 -17.83 2.54 2.67
C GLU A 306 -16.57 1.74 2.96
N LYS A 307 -16.13 0.95 1.98
CA LYS A 307 -14.86 0.22 1.97
C LYS A 307 -14.18 0.44 0.63
N PRO A 308 -12.86 0.30 0.53
CA PRO A 308 -12.20 0.26 -0.76
C PRO A 308 -12.85 -0.79 -1.67
N GLN A 309 -13.07 -0.44 -2.91
CA GLN A 309 -13.63 -1.36 -3.91
C GLN A 309 -12.73 -2.60 -4.05
N THR A 310 -13.34 -3.77 -4.25
CA THR A 310 -12.63 -5.04 -4.43
C THR A 310 -13.10 -5.80 -5.66
N SER A 311 -14.41 -5.79 -5.94
CA SER A 311 -14.95 -6.36 -7.17
C SER A 311 -14.89 -5.37 -8.31
N ASP A 312 -14.87 -5.88 -9.56
CA ASP A 312 -14.86 -5.07 -10.76
C ASP A 312 -15.64 -5.79 -11.88
N ASP A 313 -16.55 -5.09 -12.51
CA ASP A 313 -17.33 -5.58 -13.66
C ASP A 313 -16.70 -5.17 -15.00
N PHE A 314 -15.60 -4.43 -14.96
CA PHE A 314 -14.89 -3.91 -16.13
C PHE A 314 -15.78 -3.21 -17.16
N ALA A 315 -16.87 -2.58 -16.71
CA ALA A 315 -17.91 -1.98 -17.56
C ALA A 315 -17.38 -1.02 -18.63
N ASN A 316 -16.27 -0.35 -18.34
CA ASN A 316 -15.61 0.60 -19.24
C ASN A 316 -14.38 0.02 -19.96
N GLY A 317 -14.13 -1.29 -19.87
CA GLY A 317 -12.93 -1.94 -20.41
C GLY A 317 -11.63 -1.53 -19.73
N LYS A 318 -11.70 -1.02 -18.49
CA LYS A 318 -10.55 -0.55 -17.71
C LYS A 318 -10.65 -1.04 -16.28
N PRO A 319 -9.51 -1.28 -15.62
CA PRO A 319 -9.50 -1.62 -14.20
C PRO A 319 -9.90 -0.40 -13.34
N GLY A 320 -10.61 -0.66 -12.24
CA GLY A 320 -10.93 0.34 -11.22
C GLY A 320 -9.72 0.76 -10.37
N LEU A 321 -9.94 1.67 -9.42
CA LEU A 321 -8.86 2.26 -8.60
C LEU A 321 -8.18 1.27 -7.65
N GLN A 322 -8.76 0.12 -7.35
CA GLN A 322 -8.16 -0.92 -6.51
C GLN A 322 -7.02 -1.68 -7.19
N TRP A 323 -6.92 -1.57 -8.50
CA TRP A 323 -5.93 -2.30 -9.29
C TRP A 323 -4.63 -1.53 -9.46
N GLN A 324 -3.52 -2.26 -9.36
CA GLN A 324 -2.18 -1.73 -9.60
C GLN A 324 -1.35 -2.74 -10.40
N TRP A 325 -0.54 -2.22 -11.31
CA TRP A 325 0.49 -2.98 -12.02
C TRP A 325 1.74 -3.16 -11.15
N GLN A 326 2.54 -4.18 -11.43
CA GLN A 326 3.82 -4.42 -10.75
C GLN A 326 4.92 -3.40 -11.09
N ALA A 327 4.75 -2.65 -12.17
CA ALA A 327 5.71 -1.67 -12.69
C ALA A 327 4.96 -0.51 -13.34
N ASN A 328 5.70 0.46 -13.88
CA ASN A 328 5.12 1.51 -14.71
C ASN A 328 4.28 0.89 -15.83
N PRO A 329 3.00 1.27 -15.97
CA PRO A 329 2.13 0.67 -16.96
C PRO A 329 2.62 0.97 -18.40
N ASN A 330 2.57 -0.07 -19.25
CA ASN A 330 2.73 0.09 -20.69
C ASN A 330 1.33 0.06 -21.33
N PRO A 331 0.99 1.02 -22.20
CA PRO A 331 -0.29 1.03 -22.91
C PRO A 331 -0.61 -0.26 -23.68
N GLU A 332 0.42 -1.01 -24.07
CA GLU A 332 0.25 -2.29 -24.77
C GLU A 332 -0.29 -3.43 -23.90
N TRP A 333 -0.25 -3.29 -22.56
CA TRP A 333 -0.72 -4.34 -21.65
C TRP A 333 -2.24 -4.46 -21.59
N LEU A 334 -2.95 -3.37 -21.96
CA LEU A 334 -4.40 -3.28 -21.91
C LEU A 334 -4.94 -2.96 -23.32
N LEU A 335 -5.61 -3.93 -23.91
CA LEU A 335 -6.25 -3.73 -25.20
C LEU A 335 -7.66 -3.16 -25.05
N PRO A 336 -8.19 -2.44 -26.06
CA PRO A 336 -9.56 -1.94 -26.01
C PRO A 336 -10.57 -3.06 -25.78
N GLY A 337 -11.45 -2.89 -24.79
CA GLY A 337 -12.54 -3.79 -24.46
C GLY A 337 -13.86 -3.04 -24.27
N LYS A 338 -14.98 -3.72 -24.51
CA LYS A 338 -16.32 -3.23 -24.17
C LYS A 338 -16.91 -4.16 -23.14
N GLN A 339 -17.14 -3.67 -21.92
CA GLN A 339 -17.69 -4.45 -20.80
C GLN A 339 -16.87 -5.70 -20.45
N GLN A 340 -15.57 -5.65 -20.70
CA GLN A 340 -14.61 -6.69 -20.34
C GLN A 340 -13.21 -6.09 -20.32
N LEU A 341 -12.32 -6.66 -19.53
CA LEU A 341 -10.91 -6.30 -19.45
C LEU A 341 -10.09 -7.19 -20.38
N ASN A 342 -9.43 -6.62 -21.37
CA ASN A 342 -8.59 -7.37 -22.30
C ASN A 342 -7.11 -7.18 -21.94
N LEU A 343 -6.51 -8.17 -21.30
CA LEU A 343 -5.08 -8.18 -20.99
C LEU A 343 -4.29 -8.84 -22.13
N HIS A 344 -3.28 -8.14 -22.62
CA HIS A 344 -2.41 -8.62 -23.68
C HIS A 344 -1.49 -9.75 -23.19
N CYS A 345 -1.32 -10.80 -23.97
CA CYS A 345 -0.42 -11.91 -23.70
C CYS A 345 1.04 -11.49 -23.91
N CYS A 346 1.62 -10.80 -22.93
CA CYS A 346 3.01 -10.35 -22.99
C CYS A 346 3.98 -11.49 -22.72
N GLY A 347 5.10 -11.50 -23.47
CA GLY A 347 6.18 -12.46 -23.24
C GLY A 347 6.82 -12.30 -21.87
N LEU A 348 7.36 -13.38 -21.33
CA LEU A 348 8.16 -13.35 -20.12
C LEU A 348 9.43 -12.50 -20.31
N PRO A 349 10.00 -11.92 -19.24
CA PRO A 349 11.27 -11.23 -19.32
C PRO A 349 12.36 -12.09 -19.98
N SER A 350 13.13 -11.50 -20.88
CA SER A 350 14.07 -12.22 -21.75
C SER A 350 15.34 -12.73 -21.05
N LEU A 351 15.68 -12.17 -19.89
CA LEU A 351 16.81 -12.65 -19.08
C LEU A 351 16.47 -14.02 -18.50
N GLN A 352 17.36 -14.99 -18.68
CA GLN A 352 17.12 -16.38 -18.29
C GLN A 352 16.73 -16.52 -16.80
N GLU A 353 17.42 -15.81 -15.91
CA GLU A 353 17.14 -15.80 -14.47
C GLU A 353 15.81 -15.13 -14.09
N LYS A 354 15.27 -14.31 -14.98
CA LYS A 354 13.98 -13.62 -14.83
C LYS A 354 12.86 -14.23 -15.69
N ASN A 355 13.11 -15.29 -16.45
CA ASN A 355 12.14 -15.92 -17.33
C ASN A 355 11.12 -16.78 -16.54
N ASN A 356 10.38 -16.13 -15.66
CA ASN A 356 9.34 -16.73 -14.83
C ASN A 356 8.31 -15.66 -14.42
N VAL A 357 7.18 -16.10 -13.86
CA VAL A 357 6.06 -15.22 -13.50
C VAL A 357 6.43 -14.20 -12.39
N TYR A 358 7.38 -14.48 -11.53
CA TYR A 358 7.79 -13.55 -10.48
C TYR A 358 8.24 -12.19 -11.02
N TRP A 359 8.97 -12.16 -12.12
CA TRP A 359 9.55 -10.95 -12.70
C TRP A 359 8.65 -10.25 -13.73
N VAL A 360 7.45 -10.72 -13.92
CA VAL A 360 6.52 -10.15 -14.93
C VAL A 360 6.03 -8.78 -14.46
N PRO A 361 6.25 -7.71 -15.25
CA PRO A 361 5.84 -6.37 -14.86
C PRO A 361 4.34 -6.10 -15.05
N ASN A 362 3.67 -6.82 -15.95
CA ASN A 362 2.26 -6.63 -16.34
C ASN A 362 1.27 -7.50 -15.53
N LEU A 363 1.61 -7.90 -14.31
CA LEU A 363 0.62 -8.45 -13.39
C LEU A 363 -0.32 -7.34 -12.90
N LEU A 364 -1.62 -7.54 -13.06
CA LEU A 364 -2.65 -6.62 -12.58
C LEU A 364 -3.19 -7.12 -11.24
N LEU A 365 -2.82 -6.43 -10.17
CA LEU A 365 -2.94 -6.92 -8.80
C LEU A 365 -3.76 -5.98 -7.93
N GLN A 366 -4.43 -6.54 -6.93
CA GLN A 366 -5.00 -5.80 -5.80
C GLN A 366 -4.58 -6.42 -4.46
N LYS A 367 -4.69 -5.63 -3.39
CA LYS A 367 -4.36 -6.04 -2.03
C LYS A 367 -5.30 -7.14 -1.55
N PHE A 368 -4.87 -8.02 -0.64
CA PHE A 368 -5.79 -8.85 0.12
C PHE A 368 -6.69 -7.93 0.96
N PRO A 369 -8.04 -7.97 0.79
CA PRO A 369 -8.93 -7.00 1.42
C PRO A 369 -9.42 -7.43 2.82
N ALA A 370 -9.18 -8.67 3.21
CA ALA A 370 -9.65 -9.26 4.45
C ALA A 370 -8.84 -10.51 4.83
N TRP A 371 -9.08 -11.03 6.04
CA TRP A 371 -8.48 -12.27 6.52
C TRP A 371 -8.98 -13.51 5.78
N GLN A 372 -10.25 -13.48 5.32
CA GLN A 372 -10.90 -14.55 4.58
C GLN A 372 -11.79 -13.95 3.50
N PHE A 373 -11.68 -14.48 2.28
CA PHE A 373 -12.46 -14.03 1.14
C PHE A 373 -12.42 -15.05 0.01
N SER A 374 -13.31 -14.92 -0.94
CA SER A 374 -13.27 -15.62 -2.22
C SER A 374 -13.20 -14.63 -3.37
N ALA A 375 -12.54 -15.01 -4.46
CA ALA A 375 -12.49 -14.26 -5.69
C ALA A 375 -12.74 -15.18 -6.87
N GLN A 376 -13.53 -14.74 -7.85
CA GLN A 376 -13.80 -15.48 -9.07
C GLN A 376 -13.87 -14.57 -10.29
N THR A 377 -13.58 -15.16 -11.46
CA THR A 377 -13.64 -14.49 -12.75
C THR A 377 -14.04 -15.46 -13.85
N SER A 378 -14.74 -14.97 -14.87
CA SER A 378 -14.90 -15.65 -16.16
C SER A 378 -13.90 -15.07 -17.13
N LEU A 379 -13.26 -15.93 -17.91
CA LEU A 379 -12.26 -15.52 -18.88
C LEU A 379 -12.36 -16.28 -20.21
N THR A 380 -11.93 -15.61 -21.26
CA THR A 380 -11.79 -16.18 -22.61
C THR A 380 -10.41 -15.84 -23.15
N LEU A 381 -9.65 -16.86 -23.52
CA LEU A 381 -8.33 -16.72 -24.11
C LEU A 381 -8.41 -16.61 -25.64
N ASN A 382 -8.09 -15.46 -26.18
CA ASN A 382 -7.96 -15.22 -27.60
C ASN A 382 -6.48 -15.41 -27.99
N ALA A 383 -6.06 -16.67 -28.06
CA ALA A 383 -4.67 -17.01 -28.33
C ALA A 383 -4.29 -16.82 -29.79
N GLU A 384 -3.12 -16.23 -30.03
CA GLU A 384 -2.48 -16.20 -31.36
C GLU A 384 -1.43 -17.30 -31.48
N LYS A 385 -0.68 -17.57 -30.39
CA LYS A 385 0.47 -18.48 -30.39
C LYS A 385 0.34 -19.57 -29.32
N SER A 386 1.11 -20.66 -29.54
CA SER A 386 1.37 -21.61 -28.46
C SER A 386 2.04 -20.90 -27.28
N GLY A 387 1.63 -21.24 -26.07
CA GLY A 387 2.10 -20.63 -24.86
C GLY A 387 1.35 -19.37 -24.43
N ASP A 388 0.40 -18.85 -25.24
CA ASP A 388 -0.49 -17.80 -24.77
C ASP A 388 -1.39 -18.34 -23.66
N ALA A 389 -1.46 -17.61 -22.56
CA ALA A 389 -2.14 -18.04 -21.35
C ALA A 389 -2.71 -16.84 -20.58
N GLY A 390 -3.83 -17.04 -19.88
CA GLY A 390 -4.41 -16.05 -19.00
C GLY A 390 -5.12 -16.69 -17.80
N GLY A 391 -5.27 -15.95 -16.74
CA GLY A 391 -5.93 -16.47 -15.53
C GLY A 391 -5.75 -15.64 -14.28
N VAL A 392 -5.75 -16.33 -13.15
CA VAL A 392 -5.71 -15.72 -11.81
C VAL A 392 -4.41 -16.04 -11.07
N ILE A 393 -4.01 -15.15 -10.17
CA ILE A 393 -2.79 -15.28 -9.38
C ILE A 393 -3.00 -14.85 -7.93
N VAL A 394 -2.36 -15.56 -7.00
CA VAL A 394 -1.97 -15.06 -5.67
C VAL A 394 -0.48 -14.82 -5.68
N TYR A 395 -0.05 -13.60 -5.30
CA TYR A 395 1.31 -13.13 -5.53
C TYR A 395 1.96 -12.56 -4.28
N GLY A 396 3.23 -12.89 -4.09
CA GLY A 396 4.18 -12.43 -3.09
C GLY A 396 5.57 -13.00 -3.40
N GLU A 397 6.46 -13.12 -2.43
CA GLU A 397 7.72 -13.87 -2.57
C GLU A 397 7.47 -15.35 -2.88
N ARG A 398 6.29 -15.83 -2.53
CA ARG A 398 5.68 -17.07 -3.04
C ARG A 398 4.46 -16.72 -3.85
N TYR A 399 4.25 -17.41 -4.96
CA TYR A 399 3.08 -17.19 -5.83
C TYR A 399 2.52 -18.49 -6.37
N ALA A 400 1.24 -18.45 -6.70
CA ALA A 400 0.54 -19.50 -7.40
C ALA A 400 -0.44 -18.92 -8.41
N SER A 401 -0.46 -19.47 -9.61
CA SER A 401 -1.37 -19.07 -10.70
C SER A 401 -2.11 -20.26 -11.27
N LEU A 402 -3.36 -20.05 -11.58
CA LEU A 402 -4.17 -20.96 -12.38
C LEU A 402 -4.42 -20.30 -13.72
N LEU A 403 -3.99 -20.93 -14.81
CA LEU A 403 -4.00 -20.38 -16.16
C LEU A 403 -4.76 -21.27 -17.12
N LEU A 404 -5.49 -20.66 -18.04
CA LEU A 404 -5.94 -21.27 -19.28
C LEU A 404 -4.85 -21.00 -20.33
N GLU A 405 -4.28 -22.03 -20.91
CA GLU A 405 -3.18 -21.95 -21.86
C GLU A 405 -3.55 -22.60 -23.21
N ASN A 406 -3.15 -21.96 -24.29
CA ASN A 406 -3.12 -22.58 -25.63
C ASN A 406 -1.80 -23.34 -25.81
N SER A 407 -1.85 -24.66 -25.89
CA SER A 407 -0.71 -25.51 -26.17
C SER A 407 -0.88 -26.15 -27.57
N HIS A 408 -0.23 -25.57 -28.57
CA HIS A 408 -0.27 -26.06 -29.99
C HIS A 408 -1.70 -26.22 -30.55
N GLY A 409 -2.57 -25.26 -30.29
CA GLY A 409 -3.94 -25.25 -30.75
C GLY A 409 -4.92 -26.07 -29.91
N ARG A 410 -4.49 -26.55 -28.73
CA ARG A 410 -5.32 -27.22 -27.72
C ARG A 410 -5.28 -26.45 -26.42
N TYR A 411 -6.41 -26.36 -25.73
CA TYR A 411 -6.48 -25.66 -24.48
C TYR A 411 -6.23 -26.60 -23.30
N ARG A 412 -5.57 -26.08 -22.26
CA ARG A 412 -5.32 -26.83 -21.02
C ARG A 412 -5.31 -25.89 -19.82
N ILE A 413 -5.64 -26.44 -18.66
CA ILE A 413 -5.46 -25.77 -17.38
C ILE A 413 -4.04 -26.04 -16.90
N LEU A 414 -3.31 -24.96 -16.64
CA LEU A 414 -1.93 -24.96 -16.15
C LEU A 414 -1.89 -24.48 -14.71
N TRP A 415 -1.27 -25.24 -13.83
CA TRP A 415 -0.96 -24.83 -12.46
C TRP A 415 0.49 -24.40 -12.38
N VAL A 416 0.72 -23.17 -11.97
CA VAL A 416 2.05 -22.58 -11.83
C VAL A 416 2.28 -22.23 -10.36
N THR A 417 3.39 -22.67 -9.78
CA THR A 417 3.82 -22.27 -8.44
C THR A 417 5.26 -21.85 -8.47
N GLY A 418 5.60 -20.82 -7.69
CA GLY A 418 6.98 -20.39 -7.57
C GLY A 418 7.28 -19.70 -6.24
N TRP A 419 8.55 -19.55 -5.95
CA TRP A 419 9.03 -18.85 -4.76
C TRP A 419 10.40 -18.25 -4.99
N MET A 420 10.62 -17.11 -4.34
CA MET A 420 11.91 -16.43 -4.26
C MET A 420 12.67 -16.98 -3.04
N SER A 421 13.90 -17.41 -3.24
CA SER A 421 14.79 -17.78 -2.14
C SER A 421 15.46 -16.54 -1.52
N ASP A 422 16.04 -16.69 -0.33
CA ASP A 422 16.81 -15.62 0.34
C ASP A 422 18.02 -15.15 -0.51
N ALA A 423 18.50 -15.99 -1.40
CA ALA A 423 19.59 -15.66 -2.35
C ALA A 423 19.08 -14.88 -3.59
N GLY A 424 17.78 -14.58 -3.68
CA GLY A 424 17.19 -13.86 -4.81
C GLY A 424 16.97 -14.73 -6.06
N ILE A 425 16.97 -16.06 -5.92
CA ILE A 425 16.75 -17.00 -7.01
C ILE A 425 15.30 -17.46 -6.97
N VAL A 426 14.61 -17.36 -8.11
CA VAL A 426 13.25 -17.87 -8.28
C VAL A 426 13.27 -19.31 -8.75
N SER A 427 12.54 -20.17 -8.04
CA SER A 427 12.20 -21.53 -8.49
C SER A 427 10.74 -21.55 -8.91
N GLU A 428 10.46 -22.01 -10.12
CA GLU A 428 9.10 -22.10 -10.69
C GLU A 428 8.80 -23.50 -11.20
N ASN A 429 7.61 -23.99 -10.89
CA ASN A 429 7.08 -25.26 -11.42
C ASN A 429 5.81 -24.99 -12.21
N ARG A 430 5.69 -25.60 -13.40
CA ARG A 430 4.53 -25.55 -14.29
C ARG A 430 4.00 -26.95 -14.52
N GLN A 431 2.72 -27.17 -14.23
CA GLN A 431 2.09 -28.48 -14.34
C GLN A 431 0.76 -28.36 -15.08
N ALA A 432 0.61 -29.07 -16.21
CA ALA A 432 -0.68 -29.25 -16.86
C ALA A 432 -1.58 -30.14 -15.99
N ILE A 433 -2.77 -29.61 -15.64
CA ILE A 433 -3.73 -30.28 -14.74
C ILE A 433 -4.81 -31.00 -15.53
N ALA A 434 -5.35 -30.36 -16.57
CA ALA A 434 -6.42 -30.91 -17.39
C ALA A 434 -6.34 -30.36 -18.81
N ALA A 435 -6.77 -31.15 -19.78
CA ALA A 435 -7.12 -30.67 -21.12
C ALA A 435 -8.58 -30.19 -21.10
N ILE A 436 -8.88 -29.15 -21.83
CA ILE A 436 -10.24 -28.59 -21.97
C ILE A 436 -10.52 -28.28 -23.44
N ASP A 437 -11.80 -28.29 -23.79
CA ASP A 437 -12.20 -28.19 -25.22
C ASP A 437 -12.34 -26.75 -25.70
N ASP A 438 -12.70 -25.84 -24.79
CA ASP A 438 -13.02 -24.43 -25.09
C ASP A 438 -11.93 -23.46 -24.63
N ALA A 439 -11.85 -22.32 -25.32
CA ALA A 439 -11.00 -21.19 -24.97
C ALA A 439 -11.51 -20.38 -23.76
N SER A 440 -12.58 -20.84 -23.10
CA SER A 440 -13.22 -20.11 -21.99
C SER A 440 -13.38 -21.00 -20.77
N CYS A 441 -13.23 -20.41 -19.59
CA CYS A 441 -13.51 -21.06 -18.32
C CYS A 441 -13.78 -20.03 -17.22
N GLU A 442 -14.28 -20.52 -16.09
CA GLU A 442 -14.32 -19.75 -14.86
C GLU A 442 -13.22 -20.23 -13.90
N MET A 443 -12.64 -19.31 -13.16
CA MET A 443 -11.63 -19.58 -12.14
C MET A 443 -12.00 -18.95 -10.81
N LYS A 444 -11.71 -19.67 -9.72
CA LYS A 444 -12.00 -19.24 -8.35
C LYS A 444 -10.79 -19.45 -7.44
N ILE A 445 -10.61 -18.54 -6.50
CA ILE A 445 -9.65 -18.63 -5.39
C ILE A 445 -10.43 -18.41 -4.10
N GLU A 446 -10.29 -19.32 -3.14
CA GLU A 446 -10.79 -19.17 -1.77
C GLU A 446 -9.60 -19.00 -0.82
N VAL A 447 -9.57 -17.89 -0.11
CA VAL A 447 -8.52 -17.56 0.88
C VAL A 447 -9.11 -17.74 2.27
N SER A 448 -8.54 -18.68 3.01
CA SER A 448 -8.87 -18.96 4.42
C SER A 448 -7.90 -18.23 5.35
N LEU A 449 -8.26 -18.17 6.65
CA LEU A 449 -7.42 -17.60 7.69
C LEU A 449 -5.99 -18.18 7.62
N GLY A 450 -4.98 -17.32 7.79
CA GLY A 450 -3.57 -17.67 7.61
C GLY A 450 -3.11 -17.74 6.15
N GLY A 451 -3.93 -17.24 5.20
CA GLY A 451 -3.56 -17.14 3.78
C GLY A 451 -3.50 -18.46 3.05
N ILE A 452 -4.25 -19.47 3.50
CA ILE A 452 -4.35 -20.74 2.79
C ILE A 452 -5.32 -20.56 1.61
N CYS A 453 -4.81 -20.65 0.40
CA CYS A 453 -5.52 -20.44 -0.85
C CYS A 453 -5.89 -21.76 -1.52
N ARG A 454 -7.15 -21.91 -1.91
CA ARG A 454 -7.65 -23.04 -2.70
C ARG A 454 -8.12 -22.52 -4.05
N PHE A 455 -7.57 -23.09 -5.10
CA PHE A 455 -7.91 -22.75 -6.48
C PHE A 455 -8.85 -23.79 -7.06
N ALA A 456 -9.77 -23.35 -7.90
CA ALA A 456 -10.64 -24.21 -8.68
C ALA A 456 -10.97 -23.57 -10.03
N TRP A 457 -11.37 -24.40 -10.98
CA TRP A 457 -11.85 -24.00 -12.30
C TRP A 457 -13.09 -24.78 -12.70
N ARG A 458 -13.84 -24.27 -13.66
CA ARG A 458 -14.95 -24.99 -14.28
C ARG A 458 -15.20 -24.51 -15.71
N GLN A 459 -15.91 -25.31 -16.50
CA GLN A 459 -16.44 -24.93 -17.81
C GLN A 459 -17.95 -25.12 -17.85
N ASN A 460 -18.65 -24.26 -18.58
CA ASN A 460 -20.06 -24.42 -18.95
C ASN A 460 -20.99 -24.79 -17.77
N ASP A 461 -20.93 -24.08 -16.65
CA ASP A 461 -21.72 -24.31 -15.44
C ASP A 461 -21.56 -25.73 -14.82
N SER A 462 -20.49 -26.43 -15.15
CA SER A 462 -20.16 -27.71 -14.50
C SER A 462 -19.78 -27.51 -13.03
N ASP A 463 -19.63 -28.61 -12.30
CA ASP A 463 -19.08 -28.58 -10.95
C ASP A 463 -17.66 -28.02 -10.94
N TRP A 464 -17.29 -27.33 -9.87
CA TRP A 464 -15.93 -26.83 -9.67
C TRP A 464 -14.92 -27.96 -9.56
N CYS A 465 -13.87 -27.91 -10.37
CA CYS A 465 -12.72 -28.81 -10.34
C CYS A 465 -11.63 -28.19 -9.44
N PRO A 466 -11.47 -28.63 -8.18
CA PRO A 466 -10.47 -28.04 -7.28
C PRO A 466 -9.07 -28.51 -7.66
N ILE A 467 -8.07 -27.62 -7.45
CA ILE A 467 -6.67 -28.01 -7.43
C ILE A 467 -6.39 -28.76 -6.12
N ALA A 468 -5.82 -29.96 -6.23
CA ALA A 468 -5.68 -30.87 -5.11
C ALA A 468 -4.84 -30.34 -3.95
N GLN A 469 -3.82 -29.53 -4.25
CA GLN A 469 -2.91 -28.97 -3.24
C GLN A 469 -3.27 -27.51 -2.92
N PRO A 470 -3.57 -27.17 -1.66
CA PRO A 470 -3.72 -25.79 -1.23
C PRO A 470 -2.37 -25.06 -1.30
N PHE A 471 -2.42 -23.78 -1.60
CA PHE A 471 -1.25 -22.91 -1.62
C PHE A 471 -1.25 -22.00 -0.39
N ALA A 472 -0.10 -21.93 0.32
CA ALA A 472 0.07 -20.97 1.40
C ALA A 472 0.67 -19.65 0.83
N ALA A 473 -0.11 -18.59 0.85
CA ALA A 473 0.34 -17.26 0.43
C ALA A 473 1.52 -16.77 1.28
N GLY A 474 2.36 -15.94 0.69
CA GLY A 474 3.47 -15.27 1.36
C GLY A 474 3.41 -13.77 1.12
N LYS A 475 4.03 -13.00 2.01
CA LYS A 475 4.20 -11.56 1.80
C LYS A 475 5.12 -11.28 0.61
N GLY A 476 5.00 -10.09 0.02
CA GLY A 476 5.99 -9.56 -0.90
C GLY A 476 7.09 -8.77 -0.17
N LYS A 477 7.97 -8.12 -0.92
CA LYS A 477 9.01 -7.26 -0.33
C LYS A 477 8.40 -5.95 0.16
N TRP A 478 8.30 -5.78 1.47
CA TRP A 478 7.66 -4.67 2.18
C TRP A 478 6.14 -4.55 2.00
N VAL A 479 5.50 -5.49 1.35
CA VAL A 479 4.05 -5.48 1.05
C VAL A 479 3.42 -6.81 1.42
N GLY A 480 2.10 -6.80 1.64
CA GLY A 480 1.31 -8.02 1.80
C GLY A 480 1.16 -8.82 0.51
N ALA A 481 0.60 -10.01 0.65
CA ALA A 481 0.16 -10.81 -0.49
C ALA A 481 -0.87 -10.04 -1.33
N LYS A 482 -0.87 -10.32 -2.62
CA LYS A 482 -1.80 -9.72 -3.58
C LYS A 482 -2.56 -10.81 -4.32
N ILE A 483 -3.72 -10.44 -4.85
CA ILE A 483 -4.52 -11.28 -5.74
C ILE A 483 -4.74 -10.52 -7.04
N GLY A 484 -4.85 -11.23 -8.16
CA GLY A 484 -5.07 -10.53 -9.41
C GLY A 484 -5.19 -11.39 -10.64
N LEU A 485 -5.03 -10.72 -11.78
CA LEU A 485 -5.20 -11.22 -13.14
C LEU A 485 -3.88 -11.09 -13.89
N LEU A 486 -3.68 -12.00 -14.83
CA LEU A 486 -2.51 -11.97 -15.71
C LEU A 486 -2.84 -12.55 -17.10
N ALA A 487 -2.12 -12.07 -18.11
CA ALA A 487 -2.06 -12.67 -19.43
C ALA A 487 -0.60 -12.66 -19.92
N LEU A 488 -0.14 -13.82 -20.39
CA LEU A 488 1.27 -14.07 -20.70
C LEU A 488 1.40 -14.87 -22.00
N SER A 489 2.53 -14.74 -22.66
CA SER A 489 3.00 -15.69 -23.66
C SER A 489 4.20 -16.45 -23.08
N LEU A 490 4.00 -17.72 -22.70
CA LEU A 490 4.97 -18.52 -21.96
C LEU A 490 6.10 -19.09 -22.84
N GLU A 491 5.87 -19.16 -24.15
CA GLU A 491 6.79 -19.73 -25.15
C GLU A 491 7.29 -18.72 -26.17
N SER A 492 6.70 -17.51 -26.21
CA SER A 492 7.04 -16.48 -27.19
C SER A 492 7.33 -15.14 -26.52
N THR A 493 8.28 -14.39 -27.07
CA THR A 493 8.57 -13.02 -26.63
C THR A 493 7.58 -12.00 -27.17
N LYS A 494 6.79 -12.36 -28.19
CA LYS A 494 5.76 -11.51 -28.81
C LYS A 494 4.57 -12.36 -29.23
N SER A 495 3.41 -11.93 -28.88
CA SER A 495 2.12 -12.45 -29.30
C SER A 495 1.17 -11.28 -29.46
N ASP A 496 0.18 -11.38 -30.37
CA ASP A 496 -0.95 -10.46 -30.43
C ASP A 496 -2.18 -11.04 -29.72
N GLY A 497 -2.03 -12.18 -29.04
CA GLY A 497 -3.05 -12.82 -28.23
C GLY A 497 -3.40 -12.01 -27.01
N PHE A 498 -4.60 -12.22 -26.48
CA PHE A 498 -5.06 -11.57 -25.26
C PHE A 498 -6.02 -12.47 -24.46
N CYS A 499 -6.14 -12.21 -23.17
CA CYS A 499 -7.15 -12.80 -22.33
C CYS A 499 -8.21 -11.76 -21.97
N ALA A 500 -9.46 -12.06 -22.28
CA ALA A 500 -10.62 -11.25 -21.92
C ALA A 500 -11.20 -11.73 -20.59
N PHE A 501 -11.40 -10.82 -19.63
CA PHE A 501 -12.00 -11.06 -18.33
C PHE A 501 -13.33 -10.30 -18.27
N ASP A 502 -14.43 -11.00 -18.01
CA ASP A 502 -15.76 -10.37 -17.97
C ASP A 502 -15.97 -9.59 -16.67
N HIS A 503 -15.46 -10.11 -15.58
CA HIS A 503 -15.57 -9.51 -14.25
C HIS A 503 -14.48 -10.09 -13.33
N PHE A 504 -14.32 -9.45 -12.18
CA PHE A 504 -13.63 -10.00 -11.00
C PHE A 504 -14.51 -9.79 -9.78
N ALA A 505 -15.19 -10.85 -9.37
CA ALA A 505 -16.09 -10.81 -8.21
C ALA A 505 -15.33 -11.25 -6.96
N LEU A 506 -15.30 -10.41 -5.93
CA LEU A 506 -14.66 -10.71 -4.65
C LEU A 506 -15.68 -10.59 -3.52
N GLU A 507 -15.77 -11.62 -2.69
CA GLU A 507 -16.66 -11.71 -1.54
C GLU A 507 -15.87 -11.93 -0.26
N ILE A 508 -16.06 -11.04 0.73
CA ILE A 508 -15.45 -11.17 2.06
C ILE A 508 -16.29 -12.14 2.87
N THR A 509 -15.67 -13.22 3.39
CA THR A 509 -16.36 -14.34 4.06
C THR A 509 -16.15 -14.38 5.58
N GLY A 510 -15.31 -13.48 6.16
CA GLY A 510 -15.01 -13.45 7.58
C GLY A 510 -14.35 -12.17 8.06
#